data_279cdbb4710d89f3ad722dd7bd55e0fa
#
_entry.id   279cdbb4710d89f3ad722dd7bd55e0fa
#
_cell.length_a   1.000
_cell.length_b   1.000
_cell.length_c   1.000
_cell.angle_alpha   90.00
_cell.angle_beta   90.00
_cell.angle_gamma   90.00
#
_symmetry.space_group_name_H-M   'P 1'
#
loop_
_entity.id
_entity.type
_entity.pdbx_description
1 polymer ?
#
loop_
_entity_poly.entity_id
_entity_poly.type
_entity_poly.pdbx_seq_one_letter_code
_entity_poly.pdbx_strand_id
1 'polypeptide(L)'
;REVFPKDADELIDSDSILDIHKLSLSDTFKTVLKRTLKLGLSSERHEVAAALGADMLNIETLLIEKFLGFYNDKPADIKNYLYIAWALWAYLVAKQKEVLEAHAASPLPFYGKVPDDLRAITLNYTAFLEQSLGAAKTIYFHGGLSDYVRMDTRDLLPVDDILNCDPAKFIREVVTPNVDVSADDLRQQRHVIPALVPPLRLKPILSHRYIELWSQASEWVKQAEHVIVVGYSFNNADEHFNDILRCHPDRRIDIVVPEATSTHFLARMEKVFGTAANQYNKIKVNGFDALKAKKVRLIAAKAGEVNLSELFAN
;
A
#
# COMPACT_ATOMS: atom_id res chain seq x y z
N ARG A 1 9.45 -8.43 -15.32
CA ARG A 1 10.10 -7.90 -16.55
C ARG A 1 10.64 -6.49 -16.32
N GLU A 2 9.89 -5.60 -15.72
CA GLU A 2 10.23 -4.16 -15.60
C GLU A 2 11.50 -3.92 -14.76
N VAL A 3 11.71 -4.70 -13.73
CA VAL A 3 12.84 -4.52 -12.78
C VAL A 3 13.96 -5.51 -13.02
N PHE A 4 13.64 -6.74 -13.39
CA PHE A 4 14.57 -7.83 -13.66
C PHE A 4 14.27 -8.45 -15.04
N PRO A 5 14.53 -7.73 -16.14
CA PRO A 5 14.09 -8.17 -17.47
C PRO A 5 14.70 -9.52 -17.89
N LYS A 6 16.00 -9.73 -17.64
CA LYS A 6 16.67 -10.99 -18.00
C LYS A 6 16.09 -12.19 -17.25
N ASP A 7 15.93 -12.08 -15.93
CA ASP A 7 15.38 -13.16 -15.11
C ASP A 7 13.90 -13.41 -15.44
N ALA A 8 13.15 -12.35 -15.78
CA ALA A 8 11.75 -12.46 -16.15
C ALA A 8 11.54 -13.09 -17.52
N ASP A 9 12.38 -12.77 -18.51
CA ASP A 9 12.29 -13.38 -19.84
C ASP A 9 12.65 -14.87 -19.83
N GLU A 10 13.45 -15.32 -18.86
CA GLU A 10 13.71 -16.73 -18.63
C GLU A 10 12.59 -17.47 -17.89
N LEU A 11 11.77 -16.76 -17.11
CA LEU A 11 10.70 -17.31 -16.28
C LEU A 11 9.33 -17.31 -16.97
N ILE A 12 9.05 -16.32 -17.79
CA ILE A 12 7.71 -16.02 -18.31
C ILE A 12 7.81 -15.94 -19.83
N ASP A 13 7.07 -16.76 -20.53
CA ASP A 13 7.01 -16.75 -22.00
C ASP A 13 6.28 -15.50 -22.54
N SER A 14 6.20 -15.39 -23.89
CA SER A 14 5.55 -14.27 -24.58
C SER A 14 4.08 -14.11 -24.22
N ASP A 15 3.42 -15.19 -23.82
CA ASP A 15 2.00 -15.20 -23.46
C ASP A 15 1.75 -14.99 -21.96
N SER A 16 2.80 -14.59 -21.21
CA SER A 16 2.79 -14.41 -19.76
C SER A 16 2.52 -15.70 -18.97
N ILE A 17 2.80 -16.85 -19.56
CA ILE A 17 2.74 -18.16 -18.91
C ILE A 17 4.08 -18.44 -18.25
N LEU A 18 4.07 -18.83 -16.98
CA LEU A 18 5.27 -19.21 -16.25
C LEU A 18 5.85 -20.51 -16.81
N ASP A 19 7.00 -20.43 -17.49
CA ASP A 19 7.71 -21.61 -17.99
C ASP A 19 8.67 -22.16 -16.92
N ILE A 20 8.19 -23.15 -16.19
CA ILE A 20 8.94 -23.83 -15.14
C ILE A 20 10.20 -24.57 -15.65
N HIS A 21 10.31 -24.84 -16.94
CA HIS A 21 11.46 -25.53 -17.53
C HIS A 21 12.61 -24.58 -17.88
N LYS A 22 12.36 -23.28 -17.95
CA LYS A 22 13.34 -22.25 -18.29
C LYS A 22 13.96 -21.52 -17.08
N LEU A 23 13.89 -22.09 -15.88
CA LEU A 23 14.44 -21.48 -14.67
C LEU A 23 15.98 -21.46 -14.66
N SER A 24 16.60 -20.60 -15.45
CA SER A 24 18.05 -20.32 -15.38
C SER A 24 18.34 -18.99 -14.66
N LEU A 25 17.79 -18.86 -13.46
CA LEU A 25 17.93 -17.66 -12.63
C LEU A 25 19.36 -17.49 -12.11
N SER A 26 19.78 -16.25 -11.88
CA SER A 26 21.04 -15.97 -11.19
C SER A 26 21.09 -16.67 -9.83
N ASP A 27 22.28 -17.12 -9.39
CA ASP A 27 22.39 -17.84 -8.12
C ASP A 27 21.98 -17.00 -6.90
N THR A 28 22.16 -15.69 -6.99
CA THR A 28 21.68 -14.74 -5.99
C THR A 28 20.16 -14.76 -5.92
N PHE A 29 19.48 -14.67 -7.06
CA PHE A 29 18.01 -14.67 -7.11
C PHE A 29 17.45 -16.03 -6.66
N LYS A 30 18.04 -17.15 -7.10
CA LYS A 30 17.69 -18.50 -6.60
C LYS A 30 17.82 -18.63 -5.09
N THR A 31 18.90 -18.09 -4.53
CA THR A 31 19.14 -18.13 -3.09
C THR A 31 18.10 -17.32 -2.33
N VAL A 32 17.76 -16.14 -2.83
CA VAL A 32 16.70 -15.29 -2.24
C VAL A 32 15.36 -16.00 -2.31
N LEU A 33 14.95 -16.50 -3.48
CA LEU A 33 13.69 -17.22 -3.64
C LEU A 33 13.60 -18.44 -2.71
N LYS A 34 14.62 -19.28 -2.67
CA LYS A 34 14.64 -20.46 -1.80
C LYS A 34 14.49 -20.10 -0.32
N ARG A 35 15.18 -19.05 0.14
CA ARG A 35 15.08 -18.57 1.52
C ARG A 35 13.71 -17.97 1.82
N THR A 36 13.20 -17.16 0.91
CA THR A 36 11.91 -16.48 1.02
C THR A 36 10.76 -17.47 1.10
N LEU A 37 10.78 -18.48 0.24
CA LEU A 37 9.75 -19.52 0.16
C LEU A 37 10.01 -20.68 1.13
N LYS A 38 11.00 -20.57 2.02
CA LYS A 38 11.40 -21.63 2.96
C LYS A 38 11.74 -22.97 2.31
N LEU A 39 12.15 -22.94 1.05
CA LEU A 39 12.54 -24.12 0.30
C LEU A 39 13.93 -24.60 0.70
N GLY A 40 14.18 -25.91 0.71
CA GLY A 40 15.49 -26.46 0.89
C GLY A 40 16.49 -26.00 -0.19
N LEU A 41 17.77 -25.90 0.14
CA LEU A 41 18.82 -25.49 -0.82
C LEU A 41 18.93 -26.43 -2.02
N SER A 42 18.48 -27.69 -1.86
CA SER A 42 18.44 -28.73 -2.88
C SER A 42 17.10 -28.81 -3.63
N SER A 43 16.15 -27.89 -3.34
CA SER A 43 14.83 -27.95 -3.97
C SER A 43 14.92 -27.89 -5.49
N GLU A 44 14.15 -28.73 -6.14
CA GLU A 44 14.12 -28.82 -7.60
C GLU A 44 13.39 -27.60 -8.22
N ARG A 45 13.63 -27.38 -9.51
CA ARG A 45 13.07 -26.22 -10.23
C ARG A 45 11.55 -26.15 -10.15
N HIS A 46 10.86 -27.30 -10.28
CA HIS A 46 9.40 -27.34 -10.22
C HIS A 46 8.83 -27.01 -8.83
N GLU A 47 9.55 -27.35 -7.73
CA GLU A 47 9.14 -26.98 -6.37
C GLU A 47 9.24 -25.46 -6.17
N VAL A 48 10.33 -24.84 -6.68
CA VAL A 48 10.51 -23.39 -6.65
C VAL A 48 9.41 -22.70 -7.44
N ALA A 49 9.08 -23.19 -8.63
CA ALA A 49 8.04 -22.62 -9.47
C ALA A 49 6.63 -22.79 -8.89
N ALA A 50 6.34 -23.95 -8.29
CA ALA A 50 5.06 -24.21 -7.63
C ALA A 50 4.88 -23.31 -6.40
N ALA A 51 5.93 -23.13 -5.59
CA ALA A 51 5.90 -22.26 -4.43
C ALA A 51 5.77 -20.78 -4.85
N LEU A 52 6.49 -20.33 -5.90
CA LEU A 52 6.31 -19.01 -6.50
C LEU A 52 4.88 -18.79 -6.97
N GLY A 53 4.29 -19.74 -7.68
CA GLY A 53 2.92 -19.65 -8.14
C GLY A 53 1.90 -19.55 -7.00
N ALA A 54 2.10 -20.27 -5.92
CA ALA A 54 1.24 -20.23 -4.74
C ALA A 54 1.37 -18.90 -3.97
N ASP A 55 2.59 -18.39 -3.79
CA ASP A 55 2.86 -17.19 -3.00
C ASP A 55 2.63 -15.89 -3.80
N MET A 56 2.84 -15.89 -5.11
CA MET A 56 2.51 -14.73 -5.97
C MET A 56 1.01 -14.40 -5.97
N LEU A 57 0.16 -15.36 -5.62
CA LEU A 57 -1.28 -15.12 -5.45
C LEU A 57 -1.62 -14.39 -4.14
N ASN A 58 -0.65 -14.27 -3.22
CA ASN A 58 -0.87 -13.60 -1.94
C ASN A 58 0.36 -12.81 -1.46
N ILE A 59 0.76 -11.83 -2.25
CA ILE A 59 1.93 -10.98 -1.97
C ILE A 59 1.81 -10.23 -0.63
N GLU A 60 0.60 -9.92 -0.23
CA GLU A 60 0.31 -9.28 1.06
C GLU A 60 0.69 -10.20 2.23
N THR A 61 0.27 -11.46 2.20
CA THR A 61 0.63 -12.45 3.22
C THR A 61 2.14 -12.70 3.26
N LEU A 62 2.78 -12.78 2.10
CA LEU A 62 4.22 -12.94 2.00
C LEU A 62 4.97 -11.75 2.62
N LEU A 63 4.55 -10.53 2.31
CA LEU A 63 5.14 -9.31 2.88
C LEU A 63 4.99 -9.28 4.41
N ILE A 64 3.80 -9.62 4.93
CA ILE A 64 3.53 -9.68 6.36
C ILE A 64 4.43 -10.72 7.03
N GLU A 65 4.51 -11.94 6.47
CA GLU A 65 5.31 -13.01 7.04
C GLU A 65 6.80 -12.65 7.10
N LYS A 66 7.34 -12.08 6.03
CA LYS A 66 8.75 -11.68 5.99
C LYS A 66 9.02 -10.46 6.87
N PHE A 67 8.07 -9.54 6.99
CA PHE A 67 8.16 -8.43 7.91
C PHE A 67 8.18 -8.89 9.37
N LEU A 68 7.37 -9.88 9.75
CA LEU A 68 7.43 -10.49 11.09
C LEU A 68 8.78 -11.17 11.35
N GLY A 69 9.34 -11.85 10.34
CA GLY A 69 10.69 -12.41 10.40
C GLY A 69 11.78 -11.34 10.59
N PHE A 70 11.62 -10.17 9.98
CA PHE A 70 12.51 -9.04 10.12
C PHE A 70 12.66 -8.57 11.59
N TYR A 71 11.59 -8.62 12.38
CA TYR A 71 11.64 -8.30 13.80
C TYR A 71 12.41 -9.30 14.67
N ASN A 72 12.68 -10.50 14.16
CA ASN A 72 13.45 -11.50 14.89
C ASN A 72 14.97 -11.24 14.88
N ASP A 73 15.42 -10.16 14.26
CA ASP A 73 16.80 -9.66 14.23
C ASP A 73 17.84 -10.66 13.67
N LYS A 74 17.37 -11.66 12.91
CA LYS A 74 18.25 -12.62 12.25
C LYS A 74 18.68 -12.07 10.90
N PRO A 75 19.98 -11.96 10.59
CA PRO A 75 20.46 -11.40 9.33
C PRO A 75 19.82 -12.01 8.08
N ALA A 76 19.52 -13.31 8.09
CA ALA A 76 18.86 -13.98 6.98
C ALA A 76 17.41 -13.51 6.81
N ASP A 77 16.65 -13.31 7.90
CA ASP A 77 15.29 -12.85 7.87
C ASP A 77 15.20 -11.37 7.46
N ILE A 78 16.12 -10.54 7.99
CA ILE A 78 16.29 -9.15 7.57
C ILE A 78 16.54 -9.09 6.07
N LYS A 79 17.51 -9.83 5.56
CA LYS A 79 17.88 -9.84 4.15
C LYS A 79 16.72 -10.30 3.25
N ASN A 80 15.99 -11.32 3.65
CA ASN A 80 14.79 -11.79 2.94
C ASN A 80 13.70 -10.70 2.84
N TYR A 81 13.43 -10.01 3.95
CA TYR A 81 12.48 -8.90 3.95
C TYR A 81 12.93 -7.78 3.03
N LEU A 82 14.18 -7.35 3.14
CA LEU A 82 14.74 -6.27 2.32
C LEU A 82 14.56 -6.53 0.82
N TYR A 83 14.90 -7.73 0.35
CA TYR A 83 14.77 -8.07 -1.07
C TYR A 83 13.31 -8.03 -1.54
N ILE A 84 12.37 -8.56 -0.74
CA ILE A 84 10.96 -8.55 -1.11
C ILE A 84 10.37 -7.14 -1.07
N ALA A 85 10.67 -6.40 -0.02
CA ALA A 85 10.15 -5.06 0.15
C ALA A 85 10.64 -4.12 -0.97
N TRP A 86 11.92 -4.20 -1.35
CA TRP A 86 12.47 -3.42 -2.45
C TRP A 86 12.01 -3.90 -3.83
N ALA A 87 11.81 -5.20 -4.03
CA ALA A 87 11.21 -5.72 -5.26
C ALA A 87 9.77 -5.23 -5.43
N LEU A 88 8.98 -5.24 -4.37
CA LEU A 88 7.62 -4.70 -4.36
C LEU A 88 7.63 -3.20 -4.64
N TRP A 89 8.50 -2.44 -3.96
CA TRP A 89 8.66 -1.01 -4.19
C TRP A 89 8.96 -0.71 -5.67
N ALA A 90 9.95 -1.39 -6.23
CA ALA A 90 10.35 -1.18 -7.62
C ALA A 90 9.23 -1.54 -8.62
N TYR A 91 8.51 -2.63 -8.36
CA TYR A 91 7.35 -3.01 -9.16
C TYR A 91 6.25 -1.94 -9.12
N LEU A 92 5.92 -1.44 -7.93
CA LEU A 92 4.89 -0.41 -7.78
C LEU A 92 5.30 0.92 -8.41
N VAL A 93 6.59 1.31 -8.35
CA VAL A 93 7.10 2.51 -9.04
C VAL A 93 6.98 2.36 -10.55
N ALA A 94 7.38 1.22 -11.11
CA ALA A 94 7.26 0.97 -12.54
C ALA A 94 5.79 0.99 -12.99
N LYS A 95 4.88 0.35 -12.24
CA LYS A 95 3.44 0.34 -12.55
C LYS A 95 2.79 1.72 -12.39
N GLN A 96 3.19 2.48 -11.39
CA GLN A 96 2.73 3.86 -11.22
C GLN A 96 3.09 4.70 -12.45
N LYS A 97 4.34 4.61 -12.91
CA LYS A 97 4.80 5.33 -14.11
C LYS A 97 4.01 4.93 -15.35
N GLU A 98 3.80 3.63 -15.60
CA GLU A 98 2.99 3.12 -16.70
C GLU A 98 1.57 3.71 -16.69
N VAL A 99 0.91 3.74 -15.51
CA VAL A 99 -0.42 4.32 -15.37
C VAL A 99 -0.42 5.83 -15.64
N LEU A 100 0.57 6.55 -15.13
CA LEU A 100 0.68 8.00 -15.36
C LEU A 100 0.93 8.33 -16.82
N GLU A 101 1.77 7.57 -17.52
CA GLU A 101 2.01 7.74 -18.95
C GLU A 101 0.75 7.45 -19.78
N ALA A 102 -0.01 6.40 -19.43
CA ALA A 102 -1.26 6.06 -20.10
C ALA A 102 -2.34 7.15 -19.90
N HIS A 103 -2.29 7.90 -18.82
CA HIS A 103 -3.24 8.97 -18.50
C HIS A 103 -2.64 10.37 -18.65
N ALA A 104 -1.48 10.53 -19.30
CA ALA A 104 -0.80 11.82 -19.45
C ALA A 104 -1.67 12.91 -20.13
N ALA A 105 -2.56 12.50 -21.04
CA ALA A 105 -3.49 13.40 -21.74
C ALA A 105 -4.83 13.64 -21.02
N SER A 106 -5.12 12.90 -19.94
CA SER A 106 -6.39 12.99 -19.22
C SER A 106 -6.16 12.67 -17.74
N PRO A 107 -6.60 13.52 -16.81
CA PRO A 107 -6.51 13.21 -15.39
C PRO A 107 -7.26 11.91 -15.08
N LEU A 108 -6.76 11.16 -14.09
CA LEU A 108 -7.48 10.00 -13.58
C LEU A 108 -8.89 10.44 -13.17
N PRO A 109 -9.98 9.77 -13.63
CA PRO A 109 -11.35 10.27 -13.50
C PRO A 109 -11.74 10.64 -12.07
N PHE A 110 -11.25 9.88 -11.11
CA PHE A 110 -11.53 10.10 -9.69
C PHE A 110 -10.87 11.38 -9.14
N TYR A 111 -9.73 11.81 -9.69
CA TYR A 111 -8.97 12.98 -9.24
C TYR A 111 -9.23 14.25 -10.04
N GLY A 112 -10.23 14.24 -10.97
CA GLY A 112 -10.36 15.25 -12.00
C GLY A 112 -10.69 16.67 -11.49
N LYS A 113 -11.64 16.82 -10.57
CA LYS A 113 -11.99 18.11 -9.96
C LYS A 113 -12.13 17.91 -8.45
N VAL A 114 -11.18 18.45 -7.70
CA VAL A 114 -11.18 18.45 -6.25
C VAL A 114 -11.22 19.88 -5.73
N PRO A 115 -11.89 20.16 -4.60
CA PRO A 115 -11.86 21.48 -3.96
C PRO A 115 -10.43 21.88 -3.58
N ASP A 116 -10.13 23.18 -3.64
CA ASP A 116 -8.79 23.72 -3.35
C ASP A 116 -8.36 23.51 -1.89
N ASP A 117 -9.30 23.39 -0.95
CA ASP A 117 -9.08 23.16 0.48
C ASP A 117 -9.07 21.66 0.85
N LEU A 118 -9.23 20.78 -0.14
CA LEU A 118 -9.18 19.33 0.10
C LEU A 118 -7.82 18.92 0.62
N ARG A 119 -7.84 18.11 1.68
CA ARG A 119 -6.70 17.37 2.22
C ARG A 119 -6.98 15.88 2.09
N ALA A 120 -5.98 15.09 1.80
CA ALA A 120 -6.15 13.66 1.58
C ALA A 120 -5.26 12.83 2.50
N ILE A 121 -5.85 11.77 3.05
CA ILE A 121 -5.13 10.71 3.75
C ILE A 121 -5.27 9.46 2.89
N THR A 122 -4.16 8.88 2.47
CA THR A 122 -4.16 7.66 1.68
C THR A 122 -3.56 6.49 2.47
N LEU A 123 -4.18 5.33 2.32
CA LEU A 123 -3.64 4.06 2.80
C LEU A 123 -2.90 3.30 1.68
N ASN A 124 -2.95 3.83 0.45
CA ASN A 124 -2.18 3.32 -0.69
C ASN A 124 -0.77 3.89 -0.69
N TYR A 125 0.17 3.16 -1.27
CA TYR A 125 1.57 3.56 -1.36
C TYR A 125 1.88 4.47 -2.55
N THR A 126 1.00 4.50 -3.57
CA THR A 126 1.22 5.22 -4.84
C THR A 126 1.05 6.74 -4.71
N ALA A 127 1.81 7.50 -5.50
CA ALA A 127 1.84 8.96 -5.46
C ALA A 127 0.75 9.66 -6.31
N PHE A 128 -0.31 8.95 -6.71
CA PHE A 128 -1.37 9.53 -7.55
C PHE A 128 -2.09 10.71 -6.88
N LEU A 129 -2.39 10.61 -5.58
CA LEU A 129 -3.01 11.71 -4.84
C LEU A 129 -2.07 12.89 -4.67
N GLU A 130 -0.81 12.63 -4.38
CA GLU A 130 0.21 13.67 -4.26
C GLU A 130 0.41 14.43 -5.56
N GLN A 131 0.42 13.74 -6.70
CA GLN A 131 0.48 14.37 -8.02
C GLN A 131 -0.72 15.32 -8.25
N SER A 132 -1.91 14.94 -7.78
CA SER A 132 -3.14 15.72 -8.01
C SER A 132 -3.33 16.86 -7.01
N LEU A 133 -2.92 16.67 -5.74
CA LEU A 133 -3.19 17.62 -4.65
C LEU A 133 -1.93 18.34 -4.14
N GLY A 134 -0.75 17.80 -4.42
CA GLY A 134 0.53 18.22 -3.86
C GLY A 134 0.85 17.56 -2.51
N ALA A 135 2.15 17.44 -2.22
CA ALA A 135 2.68 16.78 -1.02
C ALA A 135 2.16 17.41 0.29
N ALA A 136 2.02 18.74 0.34
CA ALA A 136 1.54 19.44 1.53
C ALA A 136 0.08 19.13 1.93
N LYS A 137 -0.70 18.58 1.00
CA LYS A 137 -2.11 18.23 1.19
C LYS A 137 -2.36 16.72 1.25
N THR A 138 -1.30 15.91 1.25
CA THR A 138 -1.40 14.45 1.19
C THR A 138 -0.64 13.80 2.34
N ILE A 139 -1.29 12.92 3.08
CA ILE A 139 -0.67 12.07 4.10
C ILE A 139 -0.72 10.63 3.66
N TYR A 140 0.45 9.96 3.62
CA TYR A 140 0.58 8.53 3.43
C TYR A 140 0.54 7.83 4.79
N PHE A 141 -0.61 7.29 5.17
CA PHE A 141 -0.81 6.71 6.49
C PHE A 141 0.03 5.45 6.75
N HIS A 142 0.27 4.69 5.70
CA HIS A 142 1.12 3.47 5.72
C HIS A 142 2.50 3.69 5.09
N GLY A 143 2.92 4.95 4.94
CA GLY A 143 4.06 5.31 4.12
C GLY A 143 3.74 5.30 2.63
N GLY A 144 4.73 5.58 1.81
CA GLY A 144 4.57 5.71 0.37
C GLY A 144 5.83 5.35 -0.41
N LEU A 145 5.69 5.30 -1.72
CA LEU A 145 6.80 5.06 -2.63
C LEU A 145 7.83 6.21 -2.60
N SER A 146 7.39 7.40 -2.18
CA SER A 146 8.20 8.62 -2.15
C SER A 146 9.27 8.64 -1.07
N ASP A 147 9.27 7.66 -0.15
CA ASP A 147 10.16 7.68 1.00
C ASP A 147 10.80 6.31 1.28
N TYR A 148 11.95 6.34 1.96
CA TYR A 148 12.59 5.16 2.54
C TYR A 148 13.18 5.48 3.93
N VAL A 149 13.40 4.46 4.74
CA VAL A 149 13.91 4.61 6.10
C VAL A 149 15.34 4.10 6.19
N ARG A 150 16.23 4.91 6.75
CA ARG A 150 17.54 4.47 7.26
C ARG A 150 17.35 3.86 8.64
N MET A 151 17.68 2.59 8.78
CA MET A 151 17.35 1.86 10.00
C MET A 151 18.26 2.20 11.19
N ASP A 152 19.50 2.63 10.94
CA ASP A 152 20.45 3.04 11.99
C ASP A 152 20.03 4.35 12.69
N THR A 153 19.54 5.33 11.94
CA THR A 153 19.11 6.62 12.46
C THR A 153 17.60 6.76 12.61
N ARG A 154 16.84 5.87 11.98
CA ARG A 154 15.37 5.94 11.87
C ARG A 154 14.87 7.16 11.10
N ASP A 155 15.74 7.76 10.28
CA ASP A 155 15.35 8.87 9.42
C ASP A 155 14.50 8.39 8.25
N LEU A 156 13.44 9.16 7.97
CA LEU A 156 12.65 9.03 6.76
C LEU A 156 13.25 9.94 5.69
N LEU A 157 13.76 9.36 4.62
CA LEU A 157 14.45 10.04 3.54
C LEU A 157 13.61 10.02 2.26
N PRO A 158 13.54 11.12 1.52
CA PRO A 158 12.79 11.17 0.27
C PRO A 158 13.51 10.40 -0.85
N VAL A 159 12.72 9.84 -1.75
CA VAL A 159 13.17 9.41 -3.08
C VAL A 159 13.04 10.61 -4.01
N ASP A 160 14.14 11.06 -4.56
CA ASP A 160 14.13 12.18 -5.50
C ASP A 160 13.27 11.85 -6.72
N ASP A 161 12.35 12.76 -7.04
CA ASP A 161 11.48 12.69 -8.22
C ASP A 161 10.83 11.29 -8.45
N ILE A 162 10.06 10.82 -7.47
CA ILE A 162 9.44 9.49 -7.51
C ILE A 162 8.59 9.24 -8.77
N LEU A 163 8.05 10.29 -9.38
CA LEU A 163 7.21 10.17 -10.58
C LEU A 163 8.02 9.83 -11.83
N ASN A 164 9.27 10.28 -11.90
CA ASN A 164 10.20 9.99 -13.00
C ASN A 164 11.33 9.03 -12.59
N CYS A 165 11.26 8.48 -11.38
CA CYS A 165 12.28 7.57 -10.87
C CYS A 165 12.47 6.36 -11.79
N ASP A 166 13.74 6.04 -12.09
CA ASP A 166 14.12 4.73 -12.64
C ASP A 166 14.35 3.76 -11.48
N PRO A 167 13.45 2.81 -11.22
CA PRO A 167 13.57 1.93 -10.07
C PRO A 167 14.81 1.03 -10.13
N ALA A 168 15.25 0.62 -11.32
CA ALA A 168 16.44 -0.21 -11.48
C ALA A 168 17.71 0.58 -11.16
N LYS A 169 17.77 1.85 -11.56
CA LYS A 169 18.87 2.74 -11.22
C LYS A 169 18.91 3.01 -9.71
N PHE A 170 17.78 3.34 -9.11
CA PHE A 170 17.67 3.59 -7.68
C PHE A 170 18.10 2.37 -6.83
N ILE A 171 17.63 1.18 -7.19
CA ILE A 171 18.03 -0.07 -6.53
C ILE A 171 19.53 -0.26 -6.60
N ARG A 172 20.14 -0.08 -7.76
CA ARG A 172 21.58 -0.26 -7.95
C ARG A 172 22.43 0.76 -7.19
N GLU A 173 22.03 2.02 -7.20
CA GLU A 173 22.84 3.11 -6.68
C GLU A 173 22.61 3.41 -5.20
N VAL A 174 21.39 3.22 -4.72
CA VAL A 174 21.01 3.56 -3.33
C VAL A 174 20.79 2.32 -2.49
N VAL A 175 20.04 1.33 -3.00
CA VAL A 175 19.61 0.19 -2.19
C VAL A 175 20.72 -0.85 -2.07
N THR A 176 21.32 -1.28 -3.16
CA THR A 176 22.31 -2.36 -3.16
C THR A 176 23.50 -2.09 -2.22
N PRO A 177 24.11 -0.90 -2.21
CA PRO A 177 25.21 -0.59 -1.27
C PRO A 177 24.79 -0.63 0.21
N ASN A 178 23.50 -0.47 0.50
CA ASN A 178 22.95 -0.44 1.86
C ASN A 178 22.15 -1.71 2.24
N VAL A 179 22.10 -2.71 1.40
CA VAL A 179 21.40 -4.00 1.62
C VAL A 179 22.33 -5.18 1.45
N ASP A 180 23.27 -5.09 0.53
CA ASP A 180 24.29 -6.15 0.31
C ASP A 180 25.48 -5.97 1.25
N VAL A 181 25.18 -5.74 2.52
CA VAL A 181 26.12 -5.49 3.60
C VAL A 181 26.37 -6.77 4.41
N SER A 182 27.36 -6.72 5.29
CA SER A 182 27.72 -7.87 6.15
C SER A 182 26.57 -8.23 7.12
N ALA A 183 26.63 -9.45 7.66
CA ALA A 183 25.70 -9.88 8.71
C ALA A 183 25.78 -8.99 9.95
N ASP A 184 26.96 -8.46 10.25
CA ASP A 184 27.16 -7.57 11.39
C ASP A 184 26.58 -6.19 11.16
N ASP A 185 26.68 -5.64 9.94
CA ASP A 185 26.00 -4.39 9.58
C ASP A 185 24.48 -4.54 9.65
N LEU A 186 23.94 -5.69 9.23
CA LEU A 186 22.50 -5.97 9.37
C LEU A 186 22.08 -6.01 10.84
N ARG A 187 22.84 -6.64 11.73
CA ARG A 187 22.58 -6.66 13.18
C ARG A 187 22.66 -5.25 13.79
N GLN A 188 23.55 -4.41 13.28
CA GLN A 188 23.68 -3.00 13.69
C GLN A 188 22.67 -2.08 13.00
N GLN A 189 21.70 -2.65 12.29
CA GLN A 189 20.65 -1.93 11.55
C GLN A 189 21.19 -0.94 10.49
N ARG A 190 22.41 -1.14 9.99
CA ARG A 190 23.01 -0.33 8.94
C ARG A 190 22.50 -0.74 7.57
N HIS A 191 21.19 -0.54 7.34
CA HIS A 191 20.52 -0.85 6.10
C HIS A 191 19.35 0.10 5.86
N VAL A 192 18.80 0.09 4.65
CA VAL A 192 17.65 0.89 4.26
C VAL A 192 16.46 0.00 3.91
N ILE A 193 15.26 0.45 4.25
CA ILE A 193 14.00 -0.21 3.90
C ILE A 193 13.07 0.78 3.20
N PRO A 194 12.23 0.34 2.25
CA PRO A 194 11.22 1.23 1.69
C PRO A 194 10.21 1.61 2.79
N ALA A 195 9.68 2.82 2.72
CA ALA A 195 8.70 3.32 3.69
C ALA A 195 7.30 2.71 3.45
N LEU A 196 7.23 1.39 3.37
CA LEU A 196 6.01 0.62 3.15
C LEU A 196 5.65 -0.13 4.42
N VAL A 197 4.70 0.40 5.20
CA VAL A 197 4.19 -0.28 6.39
C VAL A 197 3.19 -1.34 5.95
N PRO A 198 3.47 -2.64 6.16
CA PRO A 198 2.56 -3.68 5.75
C PRO A 198 1.22 -3.62 6.51
N PRO A 199 0.14 -4.21 5.96
CA PRO A 199 -1.20 -4.19 6.55
C PRO A 199 -1.29 -5.10 7.78
N LEU A 200 -0.57 -4.73 8.83
CA LEU A 200 -0.58 -5.40 10.14
C LEU A 200 -1.58 -4.73 11.08
N ARG A 201 -2.24 -5.50 11.92
CA ARG A 201 -3.16 -4.99 12.93
C ARG A 201 -2.48 -4.03 13.91
N LEU A 202 -1.25 -4.35 14.31
CA LEU A 202 -0.40 -3.44 15.07
C LEU A 202 0.67 -2.89 14.11
N LYS A 203 0.58 -1.61 13.82
CA LYS A 203 1.52 -0.96 12.89
C LYS A 203 2.88 -0.75 13.56
N PRO A 204 3.96 -1.17 12.93
CA PRO A 204 5.30 -0.90 13.43
C PRO A 204 5.66 0.58 13.28
N ILE A 205 6.31 1.13 14.29
CA ILE A 205 6.87 2.48 14.21
C ILE A 205 8.29 2.35 13.66
N LEU A 206 8.43 2.48 12.36
CA LEU A 206 9.72 2.40 11.67
C LEU A 206 10.55 3.68 11.82
N SER A 207 9.87 4.83 11.96
CA SER A 207 10.44 6.16 12.19
C SER A 207 9.50 6.97 13.09
N HIS A 208 10.05 7.88 13.90
CA HIS A 208 9.23 8.82 14.69
C HIS A 208 8.30 9.67 13.81
N ARG A 209 8.69 9.90 12.56
CA ARG A 209 7.89 10.64 11.58
C ARG A 209 6.50 10.05 11.37
N TYR A 210 6.32 8.73 11.52
CA TYR A 210 4.98 8.11 11.43
C TYR A 210 4.05 8.57 12.56
N ILE A 211 4.57 8.79 13.76
CA ILE A 211 3.77 9.30 14.89
C ILE A 211 3.25 10.70 14.56
N GLU A 212 4.09 11.55 13.99
CA GLU A 212 3.70 12.89 13.55
C GLU A 212 2.64 12.85 12.46
N LEU A 213 2.83 12.00 11.43
CA LEU A 213 1.88 11.83 10.33
C LEU A 213 0.52 11.31 10.82
N TRP A 214 0.50 10.35 11.74
CA TRP A 214 -0.75 9.83 12.31
C TRP A 214 -1.45 10.86 13.20
N SER A 215 -0.70 11.62 13.96
CA SER A 215 -1.23 12.75 14.74
C SER A 215 -1.84 13.81 13.82
N GLN A 216 -1.13 14.16 12.74
CA GLN A 216 -1.62 15.12 11.75
C GLN A 216 -2.87 14.60 11.02
N ALA A 217 -2.93 13.30 10.67
CA ALA A 217 -4.10 12.68 10.07
C ALA A 217 -5.32 12.77 11.00
N SER A 218 -5.13 12.50 12.29
CA SER A 218 -6.18 12.64 13.30
C SER A 218 -6.67 14.09 13.41
N GLU A 219 -5.76 15.06 13.42
CA GLU A 219 -6.11 16.48 13.49
C GLU A 219 -6.84 16.95 12.21
N TRP A 220 -6.47 16.45 11.04
CA TRP A 220 -7.19 16.76 9.80
C TRP A 220 -8.63 16.23 9.83
N VAL A 221 -8.83 14.99 10.28
CA VAL A 221 -10.19 14.43 10.44
C VAL A 221 -11.00 15.23 11.45
N LYS A 222 -10.37 15.64 12.55
CA LYS A 222 -11.00 16.45 13.59
C LYS A 222 -11.41 17.85 13.08
N GLN A 223 -10.62 18.47 12.23
CA GLN A 223 -10.91 19.81 11.66
C GLN A 223 -11.91 19.76 10.51
N ALA A 224 -12.01 18.61 9.82
CA ALA A 224 -12.88 18.49 8.66
C ALA A 224 -14.37 18.64 9.03
N GLU A 225 -15.14 19.38 8.25
CA GLU A 225 -16.59 19.41 8.34
C GLU A 225 -17.20 18.17 7.67
N HIS A 226 -16.56 17.68 6.62
CA HIS A 226 -17.00 16.56 5.82
C HIS A 226 -15.81 15.66 5.49
N VAL A 227 -15.92 14.37 5.78
CA VAL A 227 -14.95 13.33 5.45
C VAL A 227 -15.54 12.42 4.38
N ILE A 228 -14.84 12.24 3.27
CA ILE A 228 -15.21 11.28 2.21
C ILE A 228 -14.20 10.15 2.22
N VAL A 229 -14.67 8.93 2.44
CA VAL A 229 -13.88 7.70 2.45
C VAL A 229 -14.18 6.92 1.18
N VAL A 230 -13.17 6.62 0.38
CA VAL A 230 -13.35 5.96 -0.92
C VAL A 230 -12.50 4.71 -1.02
N GLY A 231 -13.13 3.59 -1.40
CA GLY A 231 -12.43 2.34 -1.67
C GLY A 231 -11.79 1.69 -0.43
N TYR A 232 -12.22 2.09 0.77
CA TYR A 232 -11.68 1.56 2.02
C TYR A 232 -12.58 0.50 2.62
N SER A 233 -12.02 -0.66 2.89
CA SER A 233 -12.78 -1.83 3.35
C SER A 233 -13.03 -1.90 4.86
N PHE A 234 -12.47 -0.97 5.64
CA PHE A 234 -12.51 -0.99 7.11
C PHE A 234 -12.01 -2.30 7.71
N ASN A 235 -10.89 -2.78 7.19
CA ASN A 235 -10.25 -4.01 7.66
C ASN A 235 -9.71 -3.83 9.08
N ASN A 236 -9.72 -4.91 9.88
CA ASN A 236 -9.10 -4.93 11.21
C ASN A 236 -7.57 -4.69 11.17
N ALA A 237 -6.93 -4.89 10.03
CA ALA A 237 -5.52 -4.53 9.84
C ALA A 237 -5.26 -3.02 9.95
N ASP A 238 -6.28 -2.18 9.78
CA ASP A 238 -6.19 -0.72 9.80
C ASP A 238 -6.94 -0.11 11.00
N GLU A 239 -6.93 -0.81 12.14
CA GLU A 239 -7.66 -0.40 13.34
C GLU A 239 -7.24 0.99 13.82
N HIS A 240 -5.97 1.38 13.67
CA HIS A 240 -5.52 2.73 14.01
C HIS A 240 -6.22 3.82 13.19
N PHE A 241 -6.50 3.56 11.91
CA PHE A 241 -7.24 4.49 11.08
C PHE A 241 -8.75 4.44 11.39
N ASN A 242 -9.30 3.25 11.67
CA ASN A 242 -10.67 3.11 12.12
C ASN A 242 -10.92 3.88 13.42
N ASP A 243 -9.94 3.89 14.35
CA ASP A 243 -10.01 4.67 15.59
C ASP A 243 -10.07 6.17 15.33
N ILE A 244 -9.27 6.69 14.40
CA ILE A 244 -9.32 8.11 14.02
C ILE A 244 -10.74 8.51 13.59
N LEU A 245 -11.37 7.70 12.74
CA LEU A 245 -12.75 7.97 12.30
C LEU A 245 -13.76 7.83 13.44
N ARG A 246 -13.58 6.84 14.30
CA ARG A 246 -14.46 6.56 15.47
C ARG A 246 -14.41 7.66 16.52
N CYS A 247 -13.24 8.25 16.74
CA CYS A 247 -13.04 9.33 17.73
C CYS A 247 -13.73 10.64 17.35
N HIS A 248 -14.23 10.78 16.12
CA HIS A 248 -14.88 12.01 15.65
C HIS A 248 -16.30 11.75 15.11
N PRO A 249 -17.25 11.24 15.94
CA PRO A 249 -18.57 10.78 15.49
C PRO A 249 -19.49 11.91 15.00
N ASP A 250 -19.15 13.15 15.34
CA ASP A 250 -19.94 14.35 14.97
C ASP A 250 -19.65 14.85 13.56
N ARG A 251 -18.68 14.24 12.85
CA ARG A 251 -18.37 14.60 11.48
C ARG A 251 -19.34 13.96 10.50
N ARG A 252 -19.65 14.65 9.44
CA ARG A 252 -20.32 14.04 8.29
C ARG A 252 -19.33 13.12 7.60
N ILE A 253 -19.69 11.84 7.43
CA ILE A 253 -18.83 10.83 6.81
C ILE A 253 -19.59 10.19 5.65
N ASP A 254 -19.07 10.31 4.45
CA ASP A 254 -19.56 9.60 3.27
C ASP A 254 -18.59 8.48 2.93
N ILE A 255 -19.09 7.26 2.82
CA ILE A 255 -18.30 6.07 2.53
C ILE A 255 -18.73 5.51 1.19
N VAL A 256 -17.82 5.55 0.22
CA VAL A 256 -18.05 5.11 -1.17
C VAL A 256 -17.33 3.78 -1.38
N VAL A 257 -18.08 2.69 -1.41
CA VAL A 257 -17.58 1.34 -1.73
C VAL A 257 -18.69 0.54 -2.44
N PRO A 258 -18.36 -0.35 -3.39
CA PRO A 258 -19.37 -1.12 -4.11
C PRO A 258 -20.28 -1.96 -3.19
N GLU A 259 -19.71 -2.53 -2.14
CA GLU A 259 -20.39 -3.39 -1.16
C GLU A 259 -21.10 -2.64 -0.02
N ALA A 260 -21.26 -1.32 -0.10
CA ALA A 260 -21.81 -0.45 0.96
C ALA A 260 -23.15 -0.94 1.57
N THR A 261 -23.97 -1.66 0.80
CA THR A 261 -25.28 -2.16 1.23
C THR A 261 -25.25 -3.63 1.64
N SER A 262 -24.10 -4.31 1.57
CA SER A 262 -24.00 -5.72 1.92
C SER A 262 -24.07 -5.94 3.44
N THR A 263 -24.65 -7.06 3.85
CA THR A 263 -24.75 -7.44 5.28
C THR A 263 -23.39 -7.53 5.95
N HIS A 264 -22.39 -8.02 5.21
CA HIS A 264 -21.02 -8.13 5.71
C HIS A 264 -20.38 -6.74 5.94
N PHE A 265 -20.58 -5.79 5.04
CA PHE A 265 -20.08 -4.42 5.22
C PHE A 265 -20.81 -3.71 6.36
N LEU A 266 -22.12 -3.87 6.48
CA LEU A 266 -22.91 -3.30 7.58
C LEU A 266 -22.45 -3.82 8.95
N ALA A 267 -22.09 -5.11 9.05
CA ALA A 267 -21.52 -5.66 10.28
C ALA A 267 -20.16 -5.02 10.66
N ARG A 268 -19.35 -4.62 9.66
CA ARG A 268 -18.11 -3.83 9.91
C ARG A 268 -18.45 -2.43 10.39
N MET A 269 -19.43 -1.76 9.77
CA MET A 269 -19.88 -0.42 10.17
C MET A 269 -20.41 -0.40 11.61
N GLU A 270 -21.10 -1.45 12.02
CA GLU A 270 -21.53 -1.61 13.41
C GLU A 270 -20.34 -1.66 14.38
N LYS A 271 -19.27 -2.36 14.03
CA LYS A 271 -18.04 -2.40 14.85
C LYS A 271 -17.31 -1.05 14.89
N VAL A 272 -17.26 -0.34 13.76
CA VAL A 272 -16.52 0.93 13.66
C VAL A 272 -17.31 2.09 14.26
N PHE A 273 -18.58 2.23 13.93
CA PHE A 273 -19.40 3.41 14.28
C PHE A 273 -20.47 3.12 15.34
N GLY A 274 -20.61 1.88 15.83
CA GLY A 274 -21.65 1.50 16.79
C GLY A 274 -23.07 1.63 16.25
N THR A 275 -23.25 1.55 14.93
CA THR A 275 -24.55 1.76 14.27
C THR A 275 -25.04 0.44 13.66
N ALA A 276 -26.06 -0.16 14.27
CA ALA A 276 -26.61 -1.43 13.82
C ALA A 276 -27.27 -1.32 12.42
N ALA A 277 -27.26 -2.41 11.66
CA ALA A 277 -27.77 -2.45 10.29
C ALA A 277 -29.22 -1.95 10.14
N ASN A 278 -30.09 -2.22 11.13
CA ASN A 278 -31.49 -1.79 11.14
C ASN A 278 -31.70 -0.29 11.40
N GLN A 279 -30.66 0.46 11.77
CA GLN A 279 -30.70 1.89 11.97
C GLN A 279 -30.42 2.68 10.68
N TYR A 280 -30.02 2.00 9.61
CA TYR A 280 -29.78 2.62 8.32
C TYR A 280 -31.06 2.73 7.48
N ASN A 281 -31.37 3.93 7.01
CA ASN A 281 -32.46 4.19 6.09
C ASN A 281 -31.96 4.20 4.65
N LYS A 282 -32.72 3.62 3.73
CA LYS A 282 -32.42 3.64 2.30
C LYS A 282 -32.62 5.05 1.74
N ILE A 283 -31.66 5.53 1.01
CA ILE A 283 -31.69 6.82 0.29
C ILE A 283 -31.06 6.67 -1.10
N LYS A 284 -31.10 7.73 -1.88
CA LYS A 284 -30.30 7.88 -3.12
C LYS A 284 -29.35 9.06 -2.95
N VAL A 285 -28.11 8.89 -3.43
CA VAL A 285 -27.10 9.96 -3.50
C VAL A 285 -26.55 9.99 -4.91
N ASN A 286 -26.77 11.08 -5.64
CA ASN A 286 -26.33 11.25 -7.03
C ASN A 286 -26.71 10.06 -7.95
N GLY A 287 -27.91 9.48 -7.75
CA GLY A 287 -28.39 8.33 -8.50
C GLY A 287 -27.97 6.96 -7.94
N PHE A 288 -26.98 6.89 -7.08
CA PHE A 288 -26.51 5.64 -6.47
C PHE A 288 -27.41 5.22 -5.29
N ASP A 289 -27.52 3.90 -5.10
CA ASP A 289 -28.12 3.33 -3.89
C ASP A 289 -27.24 3.65 -2.69
N ALA A 290 -27.87 4.15 -1.62
CA ALA A 290 -27.15 4.52 -0.43
C ALA A 290 -27.97 4.22 0.83
N LEU A 291 -27.26 4.14 1.95
CA LEU A 291 -27.82 3.97 3.28
C LEU A 291 -27.37 5.15 4.16
N LYS A 292 -28.24 5.65 5.02
CA LYS A 292 -27.94 6.76 5.92
C LYS A 292 -28.32 6.44 7.35
N ALA A 293 -27.40 6.62 8.26
CA ALA A 293 -27.67 6.62 9.68
C ALA A 293 -26.92 7.77 10.37
N LYS A 294 -27.62 8.63 11.10
CA LYS A 294 -27.03 9.83 11.75
C LYS A 294 -26.28 10.68 10.70
N LYS A 295 -24.97 10.87 10.88
CA LYS A 295 -24.09 11.65 9.99
C LYS A 295 -23.28 10.78 9.01
N VAL A 296 -23.47 9.45 9.01
CA VAL A 296 -22.80 8.50 8.12
C VAL A 296 -23.70 8.15 6.94
N ARG A 297 -23.17 8.28 5.73
CA ARG A 297 -23.82 7.80 4.49
C ARG A 297 -22.93 6.73 3.87
N LEU A 298 -23.52 5.61 3.48
CA LEU A 298 -22.86 4.50 2.80
C LEU A 298 -23.36 4.49 1.35
N ILE A 299 -22.50 4.70 0.39
CA ILE A 299 -22.84 4.89 -1.03
C ILE A 299 -22.30 3.68 -1.82
N ALA A 300 -23.21 2.94 -2.47
CA ALA A 300 -22.87 1.76 -3.25
C ALA A 300 -22.40 2.15 -4.65
N ALA A 301 -21.13 2.49 -4.78
CA ALA A 301 -20.50 2.89 -6.04
C ALA A 301 -19.02 2.53 -6.08
N LYS A 302 -18.47 2.36 -7.29
CA LYS A 302 -17.02 2.26 -7.49
C LYS A 302 -16.41 3.67 -7.48
N ALA A 303 -15.13 3.76 -7.11
CA ALA A 303 -14.40 5.03 -7.09
C ALA A 303 -14.45 5.78 -8.43
N GLY A 304 -14.30 5.09 -9.56
CA GLY A 304 -14.33 5.69 -10.89
C GLY A 304 -15.72 6.14 -11.38
N GLU A 305 -16.79 5.78 -10.67
CA GLU A 305 -18.17 6.15 -11.02
C GLU A 305 -18.63 7.42 -10.29
N VAL A 306 -17.86 7.86 -9.29
CA VAL A 306 -18.23 8.98 -8.40
C VAL A 306 -17.45 10.23 -8.76
N ASN A 307 -18.16 11.34 -8.86
CA ASN A 307 -17.56 12.67 -8.96
C ASN A 307 -17.41 13.26 -7.55
N LEU A 308 -16.17 13.45 -7.08
CA LEU A 308 -15.92 14.01 -5.75
C LEU A 308 -16.55 15.37 -5.54
N SER A 309 -16.51 16.26 -6.53
CA SER A 309 -17.09 17.60 -6.41
C SER A 309 -18.59 17.57 -6.13
N GLU A 310 -19.31 16.58 -6.65
CA GLU A 310 -20.74 16.42 -6.40
C GLU A 310 -21.04 15.87 -4.99
N LEU A 311 -20.13 15.10 -4.39
CA LEU A 311 -20.28 14.65 -3.01
C LEU A 311 -20.05 15.78 -2.00
N PHE A 312 -19.18 16.74 -2.32
CA PHE A 312 -18.98 17.93 -1.49
C PHE A 312 -20.13 18.92 -1.57
N ALA A 313 -20.83 18.98 -2.71
CA ALA A 313 -21.94 19.89 -2.93
C ALA A 313 -23.26 19.49 -2.22
N ASN A 314 -23.37 18.22 -1.77
CA ASN A 314 -24.53 17.60 -1.12
C ASN A 314 -24.27 17.37 0.37
#